data_2734cb5b7b5b9401c342740406236af7
#
_entry.id   2734cb5b7b5b9401c342740406236af7
#
_cell.length_a   1.000
_cell.length_b   1.000
_cell.length_c   1.000
_cell.angle_alpha   90.00
_cell.angle_beta   90.00
_cell.angle_gamma   90.00
#
_symmetry.space_group_name_H-M   'P 1'
#
loop_
_entity.id
_entity.type
_entity.pdbx_description
1 polymer ?
#
loop_
_entity_poly.entity_id
_entity_poly.type
_entity_poly.pdbx_seq_one_letter_code
_entity_poly.pdbx_strand_id
1 'polypeptide(L)' 'MDKEQKNNPLHGKTLEAILQHLVEYYGWQELGLRIRLRCFTDNPSMQSSLKFLRKTPWAREKVETLYLECAD' A
#
# COMPACT_ATOMS: atom_id res chain seq x y z
N MET A 1 -3.48 19.98 15.07
CA MET A 1 -3.48 19.90 14.44
C MET A 1 -3.27 19.37 13.56
N ASP A 2 -3.43 19.24 13.18
CA ASP A 2 -3.33 18.90 12.10
C ASP A 2 -2.16 19.15 11.38
N LYS A 3 -1.06 19.72 11.86
CA LYS A 3 0.10 19.90 11.24
C LYS A 3 0.71 18.67 10.80
N GLU A 4 0.69 17.64 11.57
CA GLU A 4 1.23 16.39 11.16
C GLU A 4 0.52 15.90 9.98
N GLN A 5 -0.77 16.10 9.90
CA GLN A 5 -1.50 15.65 8.76
C GLN A 5 -1.10 16.37 7.52
N LYS A 6 -0.79 17.64 7.62
CA LYS A 6 -0.37 18.36 6.47
C LYS A 6 0.91 17.85 5.91
N ASN A 7 1.81 17.40 6.77
CA ASN A 7 3.11 16.93 6.33
C ASN A 7 3.16 15.44 6.11
N ASN A 8 2.05 14.74 6.33
CA ASN A 8 1.99 13.31 6.17
C ASN A 8 1.65 12.98 4.74
N PRO A 9 2.52 12.25 4.01
CA PRO A 9 2.23 11.91 2.62
C PRO A 9 0.95 11.11 2.44
N LEU A 10 0.44 10.51 3.52
CA LEU A 10 -0.79 9.75 3.43
C LEU A 10 -2.04 10.62 3.56
N HIS A 11 -1.86 11.87 3.94
CA HIS A 11 -3.00 12.74 4.14
C HIS A 11 -3.76 12.93 2.82
N GLY A 12 -5.03 12.62 2.81
CA GLY A 12 -5.85 12.75 1.62
C GLY A 12 -5.69 11.64 0.61
N LYS A 13 -4.85 10.64 0.89
CA LYS A 13 -4.67 9.54 -0.03
C LYS A 13 -5.55 8.37 0.35
N THR A 14 -6.16 7.74 -0.64
CA THR A 14 -6.94 6.54 -0.39
C THR A 14 -6.01 5.34 -0.44
N LEU A 15 -6.46 4.24 0.15
CA LEU A 15 -5.71 3.01 0.09
C LEU A 15 -5.48 2.58 -1.37
N GLU A 16 -6.48 2.78 -2.20
CA GLU A 16 -6.35 2.44 -3.61
C GLU A 16 -5.24 3.25 -4.28
N ALA A 17 -5.18 4.54 -4.01
CA ALA A 17 -4.13 5.38 -4.59
C ALA A 17 -2.75 4.96 -4.10
N ILE A 18 -2.65 4.63 -2.82
CA ILE A 18 -1.39 4.18 -2.25
C ILE A 18 -0.93 2.88 -2.90
N LEU A 19 -1.83 1.92 -2.99
CA LEU A 19 -1.49 0.63 -3.57
C LEU A 19 -1.15 0.78 -5.05
N GLN A 20 -1.91 1.59 -5.77
CA GLN A 20 -1.64 1.80 -7.18
C GLN A 20 -0.25 2.38 -7.39
N HIS A 21 0.13 3.34 -6.55
CA HIS A 21 1.46 3.92 -6.63
C HIS A 21 2.54 2.85 -6.42
N LEU A 22 2.35 1.98 -5.44
CA LEU A 22 3.32 0.94 -5.14
C LEU A 22 3.42 -0.08 -6.28
N VAL A 23 2.28 -0.43 -6.86
CA VAL A 23 2.28 -1.38 -7.97
C VAL A 23 2.99 -0.79 -9.17
N GLU A 24 2.79 0.50 -9.43
CA GLU A 24 3.45 1.16 -10.55
C GLU A 24 4.95 1.33 -10.30
N TYR A 25 5.32 1.55 -9.05
CA TYR A 25 6.70 1.78 -8.70
C TYR A 25 7.51 0.49 -8.65
N TYR A 26 6.97 -0.55 -8.02
CA TYR A 26 7.69 -1.82 -7.84
C TYR A 26 7.23 -2.91 -8.81
N GLY A 27 5.96 -2.91 -9.19
CA GLY A 27 5.36 -4.05 -9.86
C GLY A 27 4.91 -5.07 -8.83
N TRP A 28 4.00 -5.95 -9.23
CA TRP A 28 3.46 -6.94 -8.30
C TRP A 28 4.54 -7.88 -7.76
N GLN A 29 5.47 -8.28 -8.61
CA GLN A 29 6.48 -9.24 -8.21
C GLN A 29 7.36 -8.68 -7.10
N GLU A 30 7.88 -7.48 -7.32
CA GLU A 30 8.74 -6.86 -6.31
C GLU A 30 7.96 -6.52 -5.07
N LEU A 31 6.73 -6.06 -5.23
CA LEU A 31 5.89 -5.73 -4.09
C LEU A 31 5.65 -6.97 -3.22
N GLY A 32 5.43 -8.12 -3.87
CA GLY A 32 5.25 -9.36 -3.14
C GLY A 32 6.50 -9.81 -2.40
N LEU A 33 7.68 -9.43 -2.90
CA LEU A 33 8.91 -9.75 -2.20
C LEU A 33 9.10 -8.86 -0.97
N ARG A 34 8.65 -7.63 -1.06
CA ARG A 34 8.81 -6.70 0.06
C ARG A 34 7.75 -6.89 1.12
N ILE A 35 6.54 -7.21 0.70
CA ILE A 35 5.44 -7.49 1.63
C ILE A 35 4.85 -8.82 1.19
N ARG A 36 5.13 -9.86 1.94
CA ARG A 36 4.74 -11.21 1.55
C ARG A 36 3.29 -11.48 1.86
N LEU A 37 2.43 -11.02 0.97
CA LEU A 37 1.00 -11.26 1.08
C LEU A 37 0.55 -12.05 -0.14
N ARG A 38 -0.34 -12.99 0.08
CA ARG A 38 -0.84 -13.80 -1.02
C ARG A 38 -1.54 -12.96 -2.07
N CYS A 39 -2.19 -11.88 -1.64
CA CYS A 39 -2.87 -11.03 -2.60
C CYS A 39 -1.89 -10.32 -3.54
N PHE A 40 -0.61 -10.35 -3.23
CA PHE A 40 0.41 -9.76 -4.09
C PHE A 40 1.15 -10.82 -4.90
N THR A 41 1.14 -12.06 -4.47
CA THR A 41 1.95 -13.10 -5.10
C THR A 41 1.14 -14.13 -5.85
N ASP A 42 -0.15 -14.27 -5.52
CA ASP A 42 -0.99 -15.30 -6.10
C ASP A 42 -2.09 -14.62 -6.91
N ASN A 43 -1.93 -14.58 -8.22
CA ASN A 43 -2.87 -13.92 -9.13
C ASN A 43 -3.20 -12.51 -8.65
N PRO A 44 -2.19 -11.65 -8.52
CA PRO A 44 -2.43 -10.34 -7.94
C PRO A 44 -3.36 -9.48 -8.79
N SER A 45 -4.22 -8.75 -8.11
CA SER A 45 -5.06 -7.76 -8.76
C SER A 45 -5.36 -6.65 -7.77
N MET A 46 -5.70 -5.47 -8.28
CA MET A 46 -6.06 -4.36 -7.41
C MET A 46 -7.26 -4.69 -6.55
N GLN A 47 -8.27 -5.30 -7.15
CA GLN A 47 -9.51 -5.57 -6.42
C GLN A 47 -9.30 -6.54 -5.26
N SER A 48 -8.63 -7.65 -5.52
CA SER A 48 -8.45 -8.64 -4.46
C SER A 48 -7.53 -8.12 -3.38
N SER A 49 -6.51 -7.36 -3.77
CA SER A 49 -5.58 -6.79 -2.80
C SER A 49 -6.28 -5.77 -1.91
N LEU A 50 -7.07 -4.88 -2.50
CA LEU A 50 -7.79 -3.89 -1.71
C LEU A 50 -8.78 -4.54 -0.76
N LYS A 51 -9.46 -5.57 -1.24
CA LYS A 51 -10.43 -6.25 -0.40
C LYS A 51 -9.74 -6.86 0.82
N PHE A 52 -8.59 -7.50 0.61
CA PHE A 52 -7.84 -8.09 1.71
C PHE A 52 -7.32 -7.03 2.66
N LEU A 53 -6.76 -5.97 2.12
CA LEU A 53 -6.15 -4.93 2.96
C LEU A 53 -7.18 -4.19 3.79
N ARG A 54 -8.38 -4.02 3.27
CA ARG A 54 -9.43 -3.34 4.03
C ARG A 54 -9.85 -4.11 5.25
N LYS A 55 -9.67 -5.43 5.22
CA LYS A 55 -10.05 -6.28 6.34
C LYS A 55 -8.87 -6.63 7.24
N THR A 56 -7.67 -6.26 6.88
CA THR A 56 -6.48 -6.73 7.57
C THR A 56 -5.59 -5.54 7.95
N PRO A 57 -5.83 -4.93 9.11
CA PRO A 57 -5.11 -3.69 9.47
C PRO A 57 -3.59 -3.83 9.49
N TRP A 58 -3.07 -4.97 9.96
CA TRP A 58 -1.62 -5.12 10.02
C TRP A 58 -1.00 -5.12 8.62
N ALA A 59 -1.69 -5.69 7.65
CA ALA A 59 -1.20 -5.71 6.28
C ALA A 59 -1.28 -4.32 5.66
N ARG A 60 -2.37 -3.61 5.95
CA ARG A 60 -2.51 -2.25 5.46
C ARG A 60 -1.42 -1.35 5.99
N GLU A 61 -1.05 -1.53 7.27
CA GLU A 61 0.03 -0.75 7.84
C GLU A 61 1.34 -0.99 7.11
N LYS A 62 1.61 -2.22 6.72
CA LYS A 62 2.85 -2.52 6.01
C LYS A 62 2.86 -1.83 4.65
N VAL A 63 1.73 -1.81 3.98
CA VAL A 63 1.60 -1.13 2.70
C VAL A 63 1.84 0.37 2.87
N GLU A 64 1.24 0.96 3.90
CA GLU A 64 1.39 2.38 4.14
C GLU A 64 2.82 2.73 4.50
N THR A 65 3.48 1.89 5.29
CA THR A 65 4.86 2.13 5.65
C THR A 65 5.77 2.09 4.42
N LEU A 66 5.54 1.12 3.55
CA LEU A 66 6.33 1.03 2.33
C LEU A 66 6.10 2.24 1.43
N TYR A 67 4.86 2.70 1.37
CA TYR A 67 4.55 3.88 0.59
C TYR A 67 5.30 5.10 1.11
N LEU A 68 5.35 5.26 2.42
CA LEU A 68 6.08 6.38 3.01
C LEU A 68 7.56 6.30 2.70
N GLU A 69 8.10 5.09 2.64
CA GLU A 69 9.52 4.93 2.32
C GLU A 69 9.82 5.31 0.90
N CYS A 70 8.94 5.00 -0.03
CA CYS A 70 9.24 5.30 -1.43
C CYS A 70 8.69 6.64 -1.87
N ALA A 71 7.85 7.26 -1.09
CA ALA A 71 7.28 8.55 -1.44
C ALA A 71 8.18 9.72 -1.05
N ASP A 72 9.25 9.44 -0.39
CA ASP A 72 10.16 10.47 0.03
C ASP A 72 10.78 11.24 -1.10
#